data_7e4845abd50da5eb14a858b923f5521f
#
_entry.id   7e4845abd50da5eb14a858b923f5521f
#
_cell.length_a   1.000
_cell.length_b   1.000
_cell.length_c   1.000
_cell.angle_alpha   90.00
_cell.angle_beta   90.00
_cell.angle_gamma   90.00
#
_symmetry.space_group_name_H-M   'P 1'
#
loop_
_entity.id
_entity.type
_entity.pdbx_description
1 polymer ?
#
loop_
_entity_poly.entity_id
_entity_poly.type
_entity_poly.pdbx_seq_one_letter_code
_entity_poly.pdbx_strand_id
1 'polypeptide(L)'
;MNSHPVAIASKNGLEATRLAFDQISQGIDTLDAVVAGVELVEDDPDETSVGYGGLPNEDGDVELDAAVMHGPTHAAGAVTALKGIRHAARVALHVLNRSDHVLLAGDGANRFARSHGFKTENLLTEKARRI
;
A
#
# COMPACT_ATOMS: atom_id res chain seq x y z
N MET A 1 13.57 7.94 -27.35
CA MET A 1 12.39 7.12 -27.60
C MET A 1 11.24 7.70 -26.79
N ASN A 2 10.13 8.06 -27.45
CA ASN A 2 8.91 8.39 -26.70
C ASN A 2 8.34 7.08 -26.15
N SER A 3 8.70 6.73 -24.94
CA SER A 3 8.04 5.62 -24.24
C SER A 3 6.68 6.10 -23.78
N HIS A 4 5.62 5.50 -24.31
CA HIS A 4 4.29 5.72 -23.77
C HIS A 4 4.20 5.07 -22.39
N PRO A 5 3.61 5.74 -21.38
CA PRO A 5 3.39 5.13 -20.09
C PRO A 5 2.48 3.91 -20.20
N VAL A 6 2.71 2.93 -19.37
CA VAL A 6 1.87 1.73 -19.25
C VAL A 6 1.64 1.47 -17.77
N ALA A 7 0.40 1.21 -17.39
CA ALA A 7 0.03 0.78 -16.05
C ALA A 7 -0.72 -0.55 -16.13
N ILE A 8 -0.42 -1.46 -15.21
CA ILE A 8 -1.03 -2.78 -15.12
C ILE A 8 -1.37 -3.10 -13.67
N ALA A 9 -2.49 -3.77 -13.46
CA ALA A 9 -2.90 -4.26 -12.14
C ALA A 9 -3.61 -5.61 -12.24
N SER A 10 -3.83 -6.23 -11.08
CA SER A 10 -4.77 -7.34 -10.93
C SER A 10 -6.21 -6.90 -11.22
N LYS A 11 -7.14 -7.86 -11.21
CA LYS A 11 -8.55 -7.66 -11.60
C LYS A 11 -9.26 -6.50 -10.89
N ASN A 12 -8.94 -6.26 -9.63
CA ASN A 12 -9.55 -5.20 -8.80
C ASN A 12 -8.88 -3.82 -8.96
N GLY A 13 -7.86 -3.68 -9.80
CA GLY A 13 -7.05 -2.48 -9.90
C GLY A 13 -7.38 -1.55 -11.07
N LEU A 14 -8.57 -1.60 -11.67
CA LEU A 14 -8.90 -0.78 -12.84
C LEU A 14 -8.78 0.72 -12.57
N GLU A 15 -9.39 1.20 -11.49
CA GLU A 15 -9.32 2.63 -11.12
C GLU A 15 -7.92 3.02 -10.66
N ALA A 16 -7.21 2.11 -9.98
CA ALA A 16 -5.81 2.30 -9.60
C ALA A 16 -4.91 2.50 -10.83
N THR A 17 -5.08 1.68 -11.88
CA THR A 17 -4.31 1.83 -13.11
C THR A 17 -4.65 3.10 -13.87
N ARG A 18 -5.91 3.53 -13.89
CA ARG A 18 -6.32 4.81 -14.48
C ARG A 18 -5.64 5.98 -13.80
N LEU A 19 -5.73 6.06 -12.47
CA LEU A 19 -5.09 7.12 -11.71
C LEU A 19 -3.58 7.14 -11.91
N ALA A 20 -2.92 5.97 -11.80
CA ALA A 20 -1.48 5.86 -12.01
C ALA A 20 -1.07 6.30 -13.42
N PHE A 21 -1.77 5.84 -14.45
CA PHE A 21 -1.52 6.24 -15.84
C PHE A 21 -1.65 7.74 -16.04
N ASP A 22 -2.72 8.35 -15.52
CA ASP A 22 -2.97 9.79 -15.66
C ASP A 22 -1.88 10.61 -14.97
N GLN A 23 -1.48 10.22 -13.75
CA GLN A 23 -0.41 10.90 -13.01
C GLN A 23 0.96 10.77 -13.69
N ILE A 24 1.32 9.57 -14.16
CA ILE A 24 2.57 9.34 -14.92
C ILE A 24 2.57 10.18 -16.20
N SER A 25 1.43 10.25 -16.90
CA SER A 25 1.29 11.06 -18.12
C SER A 25 1.45 12.56 -17.87
N GLN A 26 1.20 13.02 -16.64
CA GLN A 26 1.42 14.38 -16.17
C GLN A 26 2.83 14.63 -15.61
N GLY A 27 3.71 13.62 -15.63
CA GLY A 27 5.09 13.73 -15.18
C GLY A 27 5.31 13.47 -13.69
N ILE A 28 4.32 12.93 -12.97
CA ILE A 28 4.50 12.45 -11.60
C ILE A 28 5.40 11.21 -11.62
N ASP A 29 6.24 11.07 -10.60
CA ASP A 29 7.09 9.89 -10.43
C ASP A 29 6.26 8.59 -10.49
N THR A 30 6.79 7.58 -11.17
CA THR A 30 6.06 6.33 -11.40
C THR A 30 5.68 5.61 -10.11
N LEU A 31 6.56 5.63 -9.11
CA LEU A 31 6.28 4.96 -7.84
C LEU A 31 5.25 5.73 -7.02
N ASP A 32 5.33 7.05 -6.96
CA ASP A 32 4.32 7.88 -6.27
C ASP A 32 2.94 7.69 -6.91
N ALA A 33 2.87 7.66 -8.23
CA ALA A 33 1.64 7.44 -8.98
C ALA A 33 1.03 6.06 -8.73
N VAL A 34 1.85 5.01 -8.71
CA VAL A 34 1.39 3.63 -8.44
C VAL A 34 0.88 3.51 -7.01
N VAL A 35 1.61 4.05 -6.03
CA VAL A 35 1.16 4.01 -4.62
C VAL A 35 -0.14 4.77 -4.43
N ALA A 36 -0.32 5.94 -5.06
CA ALA A 36 -1.59 6.67 -5.04
C ALA A 36 -2.74 5.85 -5.64
N GLY A 37 -2.48 5.08 -6.70
CA GLY A 37 -3.46 4.16 -7.27
C GLY A 37 -3.82 3.02 -6.31
N VAL A 38 -2.84 2.41 -5.64
CA VAL A 38 -3.07 1.33 -4.68
C VAL A 38 -3.89 1.82 -3.48
N GLU A 39 -3.67 3.03 -2.99
CA GLU A 39 -4.44 3.61 -1.89
C GLU A 39 -5.96 3.64 -2.16
N LEU A 40 -6.40 3.79 -3.42
CA LEU A 40 -7.82 3.69 -3.76
C LEU A 40 -8.39 2.31 -3.45
N VAL A 41 -7.61 1.26 -3.67
CA VAL A 41 -8.01 -0.12 -3.38
C VAL A 41 -7.93 -0.40 -1.87
N GLU A 42 -6.91 0.13 -1.20
CA GLU A 42 -6.77 0.03 0.26
C GLU A 42 -7.88 0.77 1.03
N ASP A 43 -8.50 1.77 0.41
CA ASP A 43 -9.62 2.54 0.98
C ASP A 43 -10.99 1.88 0.75
N ASP A 44 -11.10 0.95 -0.19
CA ASP A 44 -12.37 0.33 -0.54
C ASP A 44 -12.79 -0.74 0.50
N PRO A 45 -13.85 -0.50 1.30
CA PRO A 45 -14.30 -1.46 2.31
C PRO A 45 -14.87 -2.76 1.73
N ASP A 46 -15.15 -2.78 0.43
CA ASP A 46 -15.63 -3.97 -0.28
C ASP A 46 -14.51 -4.85 -0.81
N GLU A 47 -13.29 -4.35 -0.86
CA GLU A 47 -12.09 -5.12 -1.18
C GLU A 47 -11.54 -5.78 0.09
N THR A 48 -11.60 -7.12 0.13
CA THR A 48 -11.24 -7.87 1.33
C THR A 48 -9.81 -8.40 1.35
N SER A 49 -9.02 -8.14 0.30
CA SER A 49 -7.65 -8.63 0.22
C SER A 49 -6.60 -7.65 0.75
N VAL A 50 -6.95 -6.36 0.91
CA VAL A 50 -6.02 -5.30 1.32
C VAL A 50 -6.72 -4.23 2.15
N GLY A 51 -5.97 -3.40 2.87
CA GLY A 51 -6.41 -2.15 3.47
C GLY A 51 -7.60 -2.25 4.42
N TYR A 52 -8.49 -1.26 4.33
CA TYR A 52 -9.71 -1.17 5.15
C TYR A 52 -10.75 -2.20 4.68
N GLY A 53 -11.06 -3.15 5.52
CA GLY A 53 -11.94 -4.27 5.20
C GLY A 53 -11.21 -5.56 4.84
N GLY A 54 -9.89 -5.58 4.94
CA GLY A 54 -9.08 -6.79 4.78
C GLY A 54 -9.55 -7.92 5.70
N LEU A 55 -9.41 -9.18 5.24
CA LEU A 55 -9.76 -10.34 6.05
C LEU A 55 -8.83 -10.45 7.25
N PRO A 56 -9.36 -10.79 8.44
CA PRO A 56 -8.55 -10.95 9.64
C PRO A 56 -7.79 -12.28 9.62
N ASN A 57 -6.73 -12.33 10.43
CA ASN A 57 -6.09 -13.58 10.81
C ASN A 57 -6.96 -14.36 11.83
N GLU A 58 -6.45 -15.49 12.34
CA GLU A 58 -7.19 -16.34 13.30
C GLU A 58 -7.45 -15.66 14.66
N ASP A 59 -6.68 -14.63 15.01
CA ASP A 59 -6.87 -13.82 16.21
C ASP A 59 -7.89 -12.67 16.02
N GLY A 60 -8.37 -12.47 14.80
CA GLY A 60 -9.31 -11.42 14.46
C GLY A 60 -8.64 -10.09 14.08
N ASP A 61 -7.34 -10.08 13.88
CA ASP A 61 -6.58 -8.89 13.49
C ASP A 61 -6.39 -8.84 11.97
N VAL A 62 -6.60 -7.67 11.38
CA VAL A 62 -6.21 -7.41 9.99
C VAL A 62 -4.72 -7.09 9.96
N GLU A 63 -3.94 -7.95 9.32
CA GLU A 63 -2.51 -7.79 9.09
C GLU A 63 -2.26 -7.56 7.61
N LEU A 64 -1.49 -6.53 7.30
CA LEU A 64 -1.23 -6.10 5.93
C LEU A 64 0.23 -6.25 5.57
N ASP A 65 0.47 -6.66 4.33
CA ASP A 65 1.78 -6.71 3.70
C ASP A 65 1.78 -5.80 2.47
N ALA A 66 2.87 -5.08 2.26
CA ALA A 66 3.06 -4.27 1.06
C ALA A 66 4.53 -4.18 0.70
N ALA A 67 4.80 -4.13 -0.59
CA ALA A 67 6.14 -3.89 -1.12
C ALA A 67 6.08 -2.93 -2.31
N VAL A 68 7.09 -2.08 -2.40
CA VAL A 68 7.27 -1.14 -3.49
C VAL A 68 8.70 -1.21 -4.02
N MET A 69 8.86 -0.94 -5.31
CA MET A 69 10.18 -0.86 -5.93
C MET A 69 10.22 0.30 -6.93
N HIS A 70 11.25 1.12 -6.82
CA HIS A 70 11.52 2.19 -7.76
C HIS A 70 12.55 1.72 -8.81
N GLY A 71 12.08 1.46 -10.03
CA GLY A 71 12.89 0.92 -11.11
C GLY A 71 14.13 1.77 -11.45
N PRO A 72 14.02 3.11 -11.59
CA PRO A 72 15.16 3.94 -11.95
C PRO A 72 16.33 3.90 -10.97
N THR A 73 16.07 3.73 -9.67
CA THR A 73 17.11 3.67 -8.63
C THR A 73 17.39 2.27 -8.12
N HIS A 74 16.58 1.29 -8.51
CA HIS A 74 16.59 -0.08 -7.97
C HIS A 74 16.38 -0.16 -6.44
N ALA A 75 15.84 0.91 -5.85
CA ALA A 75 15.50 0.95 -4.43
C ALA A 75 14.16 0.26 -4.17
N ALA A 76 14.03 -0.37 -3.01
CA ALA A 76 12.80 -1.04 -2.59
C ALA A 76 12.46 -0.72 -1.13
N GLY A 77 11.18 -0.82 -0.80
CA GLY A 77 10.69 -0.71 0.57
C GLY A 77 9.52 -1.67 0.78
N ALA A 78 9.40 -2.20 1.99
CA ALA A 78 8.35 -3.15 2.29
C ALA A 78 7.97 -3.12 3.77
N VAL A 79 6.73 -3.53 4.03
CA VAL A 79 6.23 -3.82 5.38
C VAL A 79 5.53 -5.17 5.37
N THR A 80 5.58 -5.88 6.49
CA THR A 80 4.83 -7.13 6.69
C THR A 80 4.23 -7.15 8.09
N ALA A 81 3.10 -7.85 8.24
CA ALA A 81 2.36 -7.95 9.50
C ALA A 81 2.05 -6.56 10.10
N LEU A 82 1.74 -5.57 9.25
CA LEU A 82 1.37 -4.22 9.68
C LEU A 82 -0.08 -4.21 10.14
N LYS A 83 -0.34 -3.80 11.39
CA LYS A 83 -1.67 -3.76 11.98
C LYS A 83 -2.22 -2.35 12.11
N GLY A 84 -3.51 -2.19 11.83
CA GLY A 84 -4.24 -0.97 12.14
C GLY A 84 -3.81 0.27 11.33
N ILE A 85 -3.11 0.10 10.22
CA ILE A 85 -2.72 1.19 9.33
C ILE A 85 -3.14 0.80 7.90
N ARG A 86 -4.12 1.51 7.37
CA ARG A 86 -4.83 1.21 6.13
C ARG A 86 -3.92 1.24 4.89
N HIS A 87 -3.09 2.26 4.77
CA HIS A 87 -2.24 2.51 3.60
C HIS A 87 -0.87 1.84 3.73
N ALA A 88 -0.85 0.53 3.70
CA ALA A 88 0.39 -0.25 3.83
C ALA A 88 1.40 0.05 2.71
N ALA A 89 0.92 0.27 1.47
CA ALA A 89 1.78 0.64 0.35
C ALA A 89 2.48 2.00 0.58
N ARG A 90 1.78 2.98 1.16
CA ARG A 90 2.37 4.27 1.54
C ARG A 90 3.41 4.12 2.63
N VAL A 91 3.18 3.23 3.61
CA VAL A 91 4.21 2.94 4.64
C VAL A 91 5.43 2.29 4.00
N ALA A 92 5.25 1.33 3.08
CA ALA A 92 6.35 0.72 2.34
C ALA A 92 7.18 1.77 1.56
N LEU A 93 6.52 2.75 0.94
CA LEU A 93 7.19 3.88 0.30
C LEU A 93 7.99 4.73 1.30
N HIS A 94 7.47 4.94 2.52
CA HIS A 94 8.22 5.62 3.57
C HIS A 94 9.43 4.81 4.03
N VAL A 95 9.34 3.48 4.11
CA VAL A 95 10.49 2.62 4.40
C VAL A 95 11.59 2.83 3.37
N LEU A 96 11.24 2.84 2.07
CA LEU A 96 12.18 3.11 0.98
C LEU A 96 12.84 4.49 1.11
N ASN A 97 12.07 5.53 1.42
CA ASN A 97 12.52 6.92 1.37
C ASN A 97 13.13 7.44 2.68
N ARG A 98 12.87 6.79 3.82
CA ARG A 98 13.12 7.34 5.16
C ARG A 98 13.85 6.37 6.10
N SER A 99 14.30 5.24 5.60
CA SER A 99 15.08 4.29 6.40
C SER A 99 16.20 3.64 5.58
N ASP A 100 17.16 3.04 6.26
CA ASP A 100 18.21 2.22 5.64
C ASP A 100 17.78 0.76 5.46
N HIS A 101 16.54 0.43 5.86
CA HIS A 101 15.97 -0.90 5.73
C HIS A 101 15.17 -1.04 4.44
N VAL A 102 15.14 -2.24 3.90
CA VAL A 102 14.25 -2.61 2.78
C VAL A 102 12.92 -3.15 3.30
N LEU A 103 12.92 -3.84 4.44
CA LEU A 103 11.72 -4.46 5.02
C LEU A 103 11.65 -4.19 6.51
N LEU A 104 10.49 -3.74 6.96
CA LEU A 104 10.12 -3.68 8.38
C LEU A 104 8.94 -4.62 8.66
N ALA A 105 8.90 -5.21 9.85
CA ALA A 105 7.91 -6.22 10.22
C ALA A 105 7.20 -5.91 11.54
N GLY A 106 5.92 -6.27 11.64
CA GLY A 106 5.15 -6.30 12.89
C GLY A 106 5.22 -5.01 13.71
N ASP A 107 5.50 -5.12 15.00
CA ASP A 107 5.58 -3.97 15.91
C ASP A 107 6.64 -2.94 15.48
N GLY A 108 7.72 -3.37 14.85
CA GLY A 108 8.73 -2.48 14.29
C GLY A 108 8.16 -1.62 13.16
N ALA A 109 7.44 -2.23 12.23
CA ALA A 109 6.75 -1.53 11.15
C ALA A 109 5.69 -0.56 11.69
N ASN A 110 4.91 -1.00 12.69
CA ASN A 110 3.90 -0.16 13.35
C ASN A 110 4.51 1.06 14.05
N ARG A 111 5.60 0.90 14.78
CA ARG A 111 6.31 2.03 15.42
C ARG A 111 6.84 3.01 14.38
N PHE A 112 7.47 2.50 13.33
CA PHE A 112 7.97 3.32 12.23
C PHE A 112 6.85 4.14 11.59
N ALA A 113 5.74 3.49 11.22
CA ALA A 113 4.61 4.17 10.59
C ALA A 113 4.04 5.27 11.49
N ARG A 114 3.80 4.99 12.78
CA ARG A 114 3.30 6.00 13.74
C ARG A 114 4.27 7.18 13.91
N SER A 115 5.57 6.93 13.93
CA SER A 115 6.57 8.01 14.02
C SER A 115 6.60 8.91 12.78
N HIS A 116 6.07 8.42 11.64
CA HIS A 116 5.91 9.18 10.40
C HIS A 116 4.49 9.73 10.18
N GLY A 117 3.65 9.75 11.23
CA GLY A 117 2.35 10.41 11.22
C GLY A 117 1.17 9.55 10.73
N PHE A 118 1.39 8.27 10.47
CA PHE A 118 0.28 7.36 10.15
C PHE A 118 -0.59 7.10 11.37
N LYS A 119 -1.90 7.20 11.20
CA LYS A 119 -2.88 6.99 12.26
C LYS A 119 -3.25 5.51 12.37
N THR A 120 -3.42 5.05 13.61
CA THR A 120 -3.94 3.71 13.87
C THR A 120 -5.47 3.74 13.89
N GLU A 121 -6.09 2.76 13.22
CA GLU A 121 -7.53 2.58 13.16
C GLU A 121 -7.91 1.09 13.18
N ASN A 122 -9.18 0.79 13.39
CA ASN A 122 -9.69 -0.58 13.24
C ASN A 122 -10.01 -0.84 11.76
N LEU A 123 -9.28 -1.76 11.15
CA LEU A 123 -9.45 -2.11 9.73
C LEU A 123 -10.51 -3.19 9.51
N LEU A 124 -10.93 -3.91 10.56
CA LEU A 124 -11.90 -5.00 10.45
C LEU A 124 -13.32 -4.45 10.33
N THR A 125 -13.94 -4.68 9.17
CA THR A 125 -15.35 -4.36 8.92
C THR A 125 -16.27 -5.49 9.35
N GLU A 126 -17.57 -5.20 9.56
CA GLU A 126 -18.59 -6.23 9.80
C GLU A 126 -18.71 -7.20 8.62
N LYS A 127 -18.51 -6.75 7.40
CA LYS A 127 -18.49 -7.61 6.21
C LYS A 127 -17.35 -8.62 6.29
N ALA A 128 -16.11 -8.15 6.51
CA ALA A 128 -14.93 -9.00 6.60
C ALA A 128 -15.02 -10.00 7.78
N ARG A 129 -15.65 -9.58 8.89
CA ARG A 129 -15.87 -10.45 10.07
C ARG A 129 -16.78 -11.64 9.79
N ARG A 130 -17.68 -11.53 8.80
CA ARG A 130 -18.69 -12.56 8.49
C ARG A 130 -18.27 -13.53 7.39
N ILE A 131 -17.14 -13.30 6.74
CA ILE A 131 -16.57 -14.17 5.72
C ILE A 131 -15.79 -15.31 6.38
#